data_99eb5d9ccf0f5928d5dd18eef0f73281
#
_entry.id   99eb5d9ccf0f5928d5dd18eef0f73281
#
_cell.length_a   1.000
_cell.length_b   1.000
_cell.length_c   1.000
_cell.angle_alpha   90.00
_cell.angle_beta   90.00
_cell.angle_gamma   90.00
#
_symmetry.space_group_name_H-M   'P 1'
#
loop_
_entity.id
_entity.type
_entity.pdbx_description
1 polymer ?
#
loop_
_entity_poly.entity_id
_entity_poly.type
_entity_poly.pdbx_seq_one_letter_code
_entity_poly.pdbx_strand_id
1 'polypeptide(L)'
;MTGKAVAMKLARFVVAGMAIALTISACGGGGGGGGQTSAGGTASSGGLEKTQLLVGVVPVPSSAPLFIAEKRGFFKEEGLTVKTEIIQAPQAVMPKILNGSMDAFLTSYVSLMAINDSGAAKLKLFQHSQEAAPNVAGVVVAKGSPIKAPADLKGKTIAVNVLKALGQTLTNAHLQAAGLKPEDVKYVPVQFADQLAALSSGKVDAAWLVEPFLTAAKKGGATQIIDTTSGVTAGVPIDGWGVAEDWLAKNPKTAAAFHRALAKAQQIAGSDRKAIDEVVPTYTQIPADAAAAMTLGTFSMQADQASVQKLADLLHGYGYLKSKVDAAQLFAPVSG
;
A
#
# COMPACT_ATOMS: atom_id res chain seq x y z
N MET A 1 10.28 25.99 48.18
CA MET A 1 10.65 25.03 49.21
C MET A 1 10.34 23.66 48.58
N THR A 2 11.22 22.92 48.30
CA THR A 2 12.38 22.16 48.48
C THR A 2 12.57 21.20 47.31
N GLY A 3 13.67 21.33 46.61
CA GLY A 3 14.10 20.42 45.58
C GLY A 3 14.63 19.11 46.15
N LYS A 4 14.62 18.06 45.29
CA LYS A 4 15.50 16.91 45.46
C LYS A 4 16.10 16.53 44.12
N ALA A 5 17.37 16.86 43.97
CA ALA A 5 18.26 16.32 42.95
C ALA A 5 18.60 14.87 43.30
N VAL A 6 18.59 13.97 42.31
CA VAL A 6 19.13 12.61 42.45
C VAL A 6 20.32 12.48 41.51
N ALA A 7 21.46 12.23 42.16
CA ALA A 7 22.78 12.11 41.54
C ALA A 7 22.97 10.86 40.71
N MET A 8 23.63 11.05 39.60
CA MET A 8 24.10 10.01 38.64
C MET A 8 25.42 9.41 39.15
N LYS A 9 25.45 8.10 39.37
CA LYS A 9 26.70 7.36 39.66
C LYS A 9 27.25 6.80 38.33
N LEU A 10 28.40 7.35 37.94
CA LEU A 10 29.31 6.72 36.97
C LEU A 10 29.99 5.51 37.59
N ALA A 11 29.91 4.36 36.93
CA ALA A 11 30.78 3.22 37.16
C ALA A 11 31.71 3.05 35.95
N ARG A 12 33.01 3.30 36.20
CA ARG A 12 34.13 2.95 35.31
C ARG A 12 34.43 1.47 35.47
N PHE A 13 34.54 0.73 34.36
CA PHE A 13 35.21 -0.57 34.35
C PHE A 13 36.39 -0.55 33.39
N VAL A 14 37.45 -1.12 33.93
CA VAL A 14 38.84 -1.13 33.48
C VAL A 14 39.04 -2.19 32.39
N VAL A 15 39.91 -1.85 31.45
CA VAL A 15 40.49 -2.68 30.38
C VAL A 15 41.35 -3.80 30.95
N ALA A 16 41.21 -5.02 30.45
CA ALA A 16 42.24 -6.06 30.52
C ALA A 16 42.37 -6.72 29.15
N GLY A 17 43.49 -6.47 28.51
CA GLY A 17 43.86 -7.10 27.26
C GLY A 17 44.39 -8.56 27.49
N MET A 18 44.17 -9.40 26.50
CA MET A 18 44.90 -10.66 26.38
C MET A 18 45.15 -10.98 24.90
N ALA A 19 46.40 -10.86 24.52
CA ALA A 19 46.96 -11.29 23.24
C ALA A 19 47.23 -12.80 23.29
N ILE A 20 46.79 -13.56 22.29
CA ILE A 20 47.31 -14.92 22.05
C ILE A 20 47.63 -15.08 20.56
N ALA A 21 48.81 -15.66 20.37
CA ALA A 21 49.65 -15.73 19.21
C ALA A 21 49.15 -16.64 18.07
N LEU A 22 49.67 -16.32 16.86
CA LEU A 22 49.70 -17.16 15.67
C LEU A 22 50.39 -18.50 15.88
N THR A 23 49.85 -19.57 15.29
CA THR A 23 50.66 -20.69 14.80
C THR A 23 50.27 -21.04 13.36
N ILE A 24 51.23 -20.84 12.46
CA ILE A 24 51.26 -21.33 11.10
C ILE A 24 51.76 -22.79 11.16
N SER A 25 51.04 -23.69 10.48
CA SER A 25 51.62 -25.00 10.10
C SER A 25 51.19 -25.33 8.66
N ALA A 26 52.18 -25.42 7.83
CA ALA A 26 52.14 -25.84 6.42
C ALA A 26 52.53 -27.33 6.32
N CYS A 27 52.24 -27.91 5.13
CA CYS A 27 52.65 -29.22 4.57
C CYS A 27 51.63 -30.35 4.84
N GLY A 28 51.16 -31.12 3.85
CA GLY A 28 51.56 -31.42 2.50
C GLY A 28 50.96 -32.76 2.11
N GLY A 29 50.53 -32.93 0.87
CA GLY A 29 50.65 -34.22 0.17
C GLY A 29 49.45 -35.18 0.13
N GLY A 30 48.80 -35.29 -1.03
CA GLY A 30 48.61 -36.55 -1.76
C GLY A 30 47.29 -37.34 -1.66
N GLY A 31 46.55 -37.46 -2.76
CA GLY A 31 45.95 -38.75 -3.16
C GLY A 31 44.42 -38.91 -3.09
N GLY A 32 43.73 -38.75 -4.21
CA GLY A 32 42.80 -39.61 -4.85
C GLY A 32 41.52 -40.14 -4.12
N GLY A 33 40.37 -39.91 -4.73
CA GLY A 33 39.17 -40.72 -4.46
C GLY A 33 37.86 -39.99 -4.61
N GLY A 34 37.09 -40.29 -5.66
CA GLY A 34 35.81 -39.69 -6.00
C GLY A 34 34.76 -39.85 -4.93
N GLY A 35 33.91 -38.87 -4.82
CA GLY A 35 32.74 -38.89 -3.97
C GLY A 35 31.76 -37.79 -4.39
N GLN A 36 30.62 -38.22 -4.81
CA GLN A 36 29.47 -37.48 -5.27
C GLN A 36 29.26 -36.15 -4.56
N THR A 37 29.29 -35.07 -5.34
CA THR A 37 28.81 -33.77 -4.93
C THR A 37 27.29 -33.77 -4.96
N SER A 38 26.66 -33.89 -3.80
CA SER A 38 25.29 -33.46 -3.59
C SER A 38 25.29 -31.94 -3.82
N ALA A 39 24.72 -31.55 -4.95
CA ALA A 39 24.40 -30.16 -5.23
C ALA A 39 23.28 -29.70 -4.30
N GLY A 40 23.64 -29.38 -3.06
CA GLY A 40 22.83 -28.50 -2.22
C GLY A 40 22.89 -27.14 -2.88
N GLY A 41 21.82 -26.75 -3.59
CA GLY A 41 21.67 -25.43 -4.13
C GLY A 41 21.66 -24.42 -2.99
N THR A 42 22.84 -23.91 -2.63
CA THR A 42 22.96 -22.65 -1.93
C THR A 42 22.43 -21.61 -2.89
N ALA A 43 21.22 -21.10 -2.59
CA ALA A 43 20.72 -19.88 -3.21
C ALA A 43 21.84 -18.85 -3.09
N SER A 44 22.45 -18.51 -4.20
CA SER A 44 23.47 -17.51 -4.31
C SER A 44 22.91 -16.21 -3.75
N SER A 45 23.28 -15.85 -2.52
CA SER A 45 23.10 -14.51 -1.98
C SER A 45 24.02 -13.57 -2.75
N GLY A 46 23.76 -13.41 -4.03
CA GLY A 46 24.47 -12.49 -4.90
C GLY A 46 24.14 -11.07 -4.48
N GLY A 47 24.84 -10.61 -3.45
CA GLY A 47 25.01 -9.24 -3.01
C GLY A 47 23.80 -8.31 -3.21
N LEU A 48 22.69 -8.52 -2.45
CA LEU A 48 21.63 -7.51 -2.36
C LEU A 48 22.23 -6.24 -1.74
N GLU A 49 21.86 -5.10 -2.24
CA GLU A 49 22.34 -3.81 -1.72
C GLU A 49 21.77 -3.56 -0.32
N LYS A 50 20.54 -4.05 -0.06
CA LYS A 50 19.82 -3.94 1.21
C LYS A 50 19.01 -5.22 1.45
N THR A 51 19.13 -5.83 2.63
CA THR A 51 18.40 -7.06 2.99
C THR A 51 17.26 -6.82 3.97
N GLN A 52 17.24 -5.68 4.64
CA GLN A 52 16.16 -5.30 5.56
C GLN A 52 15.37 -4.14 4.97
N LEU A 53 14.09 -4.34 4.75
CA LEU A 53 13.19 -3.34 4.17
C LEU A 53 12.13 -2.93 5.20
N LEU A 54 11.83 -1.62 5.23
CA LEU A 54 10.64 -1.08 5.90
C LEU A 54 9.62 -0.70 4.83
N VAL A 55 8.41 -1.27 4.92
CA VAL A 55 7.34 -1.08 3.96
C VAL A 55 6.10 -0.48 4.63
N GLY A 56 5.64 0.65 4.11
CA GLY A 56 4.40 1.29 4.53
C GLY A 56 3.18 0.58 3.93
N VAL A 57 2.21 0.20 4.78
CA VAL A 57 1.01 -0.51 4.36
C VAL A 57 -0.25 0.22 4.81
N VAL A 58 -1.21 0.36 3.92
CA VAL A 58 -2.56 0.85 4.25
C VAL A 58 -3.41 -0.35 4.68
N PRO A 59 -4.28 -0.24 5.71
CA PRO A 59 -5.09 -1.37 6.18
C PRO A 59 -6.29 -1.64 5.25
N VAL A 60 -6.00 -2.02 4.01
CA VAL A 60 -6.96 -2.36 2.94
C VAL A 60 -6.56 -3.67 2.24
N PRO A 61 -7.48 -4.35 1.53
CA PRO A 61 -7.18 -5.64 0.90
C PRO A 61 -6.01 -5.63 -0.08
N SER A 62 -5.75 -4.48 -0.74
CA SER A 62 -4.60 -4.31 -1.66
C SER A 62 -3.23 -4.56 -1.00
N SER A 63 -3.15 -4.51 0.34
CA SER A 63 -1.94 -4.88 1.08
C SER A 63 -1.75 -6.38 1.24
N ALA A 64 -2.77 -7.21 0.97
CA ALA A 64 -2.74 -8.65 1.23
C ALA A 64 -1.56 -9.38 0.56
N PRO A 65 -1.14 -9.08 -0.69
CA PRO A 65 0.00 -9.76 -1.31
C PRO A 65 1.28 -9.67 -0.48
N LEU A 66 1.54 -8.55 0.20
CA LEU A 66 2.73 -8.40 1.06
C LEU A 66 2.68 -9.34 2.26
N PHE A 67 1.53 -9.45 2.92
CA PHE A 67 1.35 -10.34 4.08
C PHE A 67 1.29 -11.81 3.68
N ILE A 68 0.80 -12.12 2.48
CA ILE A 68 0.88 -13.46 1.89
C ILE A 68 2.35 -13.82 1.64
N ALA A 69 3.15 -12.90 1.05
CA ALA A 69 4.58 -13.12 0.82
C ALA A 69 5.35 -13.36 2.13
N GLU A 70 5.05 -12.59 3.17
CA GLU A 70 5.63 -12.78 4.51
C GLU A 70 5.26 -14.13 5.09
N LYS A 71 3.95 -14.46 5.13
CA LYS A 71 3.42 -15.72 5.69
C LYS A 71 3.95 -16.95 4.96
N ARG A 72 4.10 -16.88 3.62
CA ARG A 72 4.62 -17.97 2.78
C ARG A 72 6.15 -18.05 2.77
N GLY A 73 6.85 -17.08 3.35
CA GLY A 73 8.31 -17.05 3.42
C GLY A 73 8.99 -16.58 2.13
N PHE A 74 8.26 -16.01 1.16
CA PHE A 74 8.82 -15.61 -0.14
C PHE A 74 9.89 -14.53 -0.01
N PHE A 75 9.77 -13.61 0.94
CA PHE A 75 10.83 -12.63 1.22
C PHE A 75 12.10 -13.31 1.71
N LYS A 76 11.96 -14.31 2.59
CA LYS A 76 13.11 -15.08 3.10
C LYS A 76 13.80 -15.89 2.00
N GLU A 77 13.04 -16.47 1.06
CA GLU A 77 13.59 -17.16 -0.11
C GLU A 77 14.47 -16.25 -0.96
N GLU A 78 14.09 -14.95 -1.06
CA GLU A 78 14.83 -13.93 -1.79
C GLU A 78 15.93 -13.25 -0.94
N GLY A 79 16.20 -13.72 0.30
CA GLY A 79 17.19 -13.15 1.19
C GLY A 79 16.78 -11.84 1.86
N LEU A 80 15.48 -11.53 1.88
CA LEU A 80 14.92 -10.29 2.42
C LEU A 80 14.26 -10.51 3.79
N THR A 81 14.39 -9.50 4.65
CA THR A 81 13.58 -9.33 5.86
C THR A 81 12.75 -8.07 5.70
N VAL A 82 11.43 -8.22 5.66
CA VAL A 82 10.49 -7.11 5.50
C VAL A 82 9.83 -6.81 6.84
N LYS A 83 9.87 -5.53 7.24
CA LYS A 83 9.08 -4.99 8.35
C LYS A 83 8.00 -4.10 7.78
N THR A 84 6.83 -4.11 8.38
CA THR A 84 5.69 -3.28 7.95
C THR A 84 5.40 -2.18 8.96
N GLU A 85 4.92 -1.06 8.46
CA GLU A 85 4.38 0.05 9.25
C GLU A 85 3.01 0.42 8.70
N ILE A 86 1.98 0.45 9.54
CA ILE A 86 0.65 0.90 9.14
C ILE A 86 0.68 2.40 8.90
N ILE A 87 0.29 2.81 7.71
CA ILE A 87 0.19 4.21 7.30
C ILE A 87 -1.27 4.57 6.99
N GLN A 88 -1.66 5.79 7.29
CA GLN A 88 -3.02 6.26 7.04
C GLN A 88 -3.18 6.97 5.69
N ALA A 89 -2.09 7.55 5.19
CA ALA A 89 -2.06 8.22 3.90
C ALA A 89 -0.63 8.21 3.32
N PRO A 90 -0.46 8.01 2.01
CA PRO A 90 0.84 8.00 1.35
C PRO A 90 1.66 9.27 1.59
N GLN A 91 1.01 10.44 1.61
CA GLN A 91 1.67 11.73 1.82
C GLN A 91 2.37 11.84 3.18
N ALA A 92 1.84 11.18 4.21
CA ALA A 92 2.39 11.22 5.56
C ALA A 92 3.77 10.57 5.69
N VAL A 93 4.12 9.66 4.78
CA VAL A 93 5.40 8.92 4.82
C VAL A 93 6.47 9.49 3.90
N MET A 94 6.17 10.55 3.15
CA MET A 94 7.15 11.16 2.23
C MET A 94 8.47 11.53 2.91
N PRO A 95 8.52 12.10 4.13
CA PRO A 95 9.80 12.33 4.80
C PRO A 95 10.63 11.05 5.00
N LYS A 96 9.98 9.91 5.28
CA LYS A 96 10.65 8.61 5.48
C LYS A 96 11.13 8.02 4.15
N ILE A 97 10.37 8.18 3.09
CA ILE A 97 10.73 7.75 1.74
C ILE A 97 11.94 8.55 1.23
N LEU A 98 11.89 9.89 1.38
CA LEU A 98 12.96 10.78 0.88
C LEU A 98 14.28 10.62 1.63
N ASN A 99 14.24 10.33 2.93
CA ASN A 99 15.45 10.10 3.72
C ASN A 99 15.91 8.64 3.72
N GLY A 100 15.20 7.72 3.03
CA GLY A 100 15.53 6.30 2.90
C GLY A 100 15.28 5.45 4.15
N SER A 101 14.54 5.97 5.16
CA SER A 101 14.14 5.18 6.33
C SER A 101 12.93 4.28 6.08
N MET A 102 12.18 4.50 5.00
CA MET A 102 11.15 3.61 4.45
C MET A 102 11.47 3.35 2.98
N ASP A 103 11.38 2.10 2.55
CA ASP A 103 11.86 1.64 1.26
C ASP A 103 10.77 1.62 0.19
N ALA A 104 9.59 1.14 0.57
CA ALA A 104 8.43 1.04 -0.31
C ALA A 104 7.15 1.31 0.48
N PHE A 105 6.06 1.56 -0.21
CA PHE A 105 4.76 1.77 0.44
C PHE A 105 3.61 1.47 -0.52
N LEU A 106 2.49 1.01 0.04
CA LEU A 106 1.26 0.92 -0.74
C LEU A 106 0.70 2.33 -0.99
N THR A 107 0.33 2.61 -2.23
CA THR A 107 -0.23 3.90 -2.62
C THR A 107 -1.26 3.73 -3.73
N SER A 108 -2.25 4.61 -3.76
CA SER A 108 -3.10 4.67 -4.94
C SER A 108 -2.37 5.34 -6.10
N TYR A 109 -2.74 4.96 -7.32
CA TYR A 109 -2.23 5.60 -8.54
C TYR A 109 -2.44 7.12 -8.51
N VAL A 110 -3.60 7.55 -8.00
CA VAL A 110 -3.95 8.97 -7.85
C VAL A 110 -2.97 9.68 -6.92
N SER A 111 -2.70 9.11 -5.75
CA SER A 111 -1.79 9.71 -4.77
C SER A 111 -0.36 9.79 -5.29
N LEU A 112 0.11 8.74 -5.98
CA LEU A 112 1.45 8.72 -6.57
C LEU A 112 1.60 9.82 -7.63
N MET A 113 0.63 9.93 -8.55
CA MET A 113 0.63 10.99 -9.57
C MET A 113 0.61 12.38 -8.94
N ALA A 114 -0.22 12.61 -7.91
CA ALA A 114 -0.30 13.90 -7.22
C ALA A 114 1.00 14.26 -6.48
N ILE A 115 1.68 13.30 -5.85
CA ILE A 115 2.98 13.51 -5.20
C ILE A 115 4.03 13.90 -6.24
N ASN A 116 4.10 13.18 -7.38
CA ASN A 116 5.01 13.48 -8.46
C ASN A 116 4.76 14.86 -9.08
N ASP A 117 3.50 15.18 -9.38
CA ASP A 117 3.09 16.48 -9.97
C ASP A 117 3.37 17.67 -9.03
N SER A 118 3.28 17.44 -7.72
CA SER A 118 3.62 18.47 -6.73
C SER A 118 5.12 18.77 -6.65
N GLY A 119 5.97 17.88 -7.19
CA GLY A 119 7.42 17.92 -7.07
C GLY A 119 7.94 17.49 -5.69
N ALA A 120 7.08 16.98 -4.81
CA ALA A 120 7.47 16.55 -3.44
C ALA A 120 8.40 15.34 -3.47
N ALA A 121 8.24 14.43 -4.44
CA ALA A 121 9.10 13.27 -4.66
C ALA A 121 9.05 12.84 -6.14
N LYS A 122 10.02 12.03 -6.55
CA LYS A 122 9.97 11.27 -7.80
C LYS A 122 9.73 9.81 -7.47
N LEU A 123 8.51 9.37 -7.66
CA LEU A 123 8.07 8.03 -7.32
C LEU A 123 7.79 7.19 -8.57
N LYS A 124 8.03 5.90 -8.46
CA LYS A 124 7.67 4.90 -9.47
C LYS A 124 6.80 3.82 -8.83
N LEU A 125 5.89 3.27 -9.62
CA LEU A 125 5.21 2.03 -9.30
C LEU A 125 6.09 0.88 -9.76
N PHE A 126 6.53 0.03 -8.84
CA PHE A 126 7.34 -1.12 -9.20
C PHE A 126 6.50 -2.41 -9.29
N GLN A 127 5.30 -2.40 -8.70
CA GLN A 127 4.34 -3.49 -8.81
C GLN A 127 2.91 -2.98 -8.69
N HIS A 128 2.04 -3.45 -9.56
CA HIS A 128 0.59 -3.30 -9.43
C HIS A 128 0.05 -4.16 -8.27
N SER A 129 -1.03 -3.72 -7.63
CA SER A 129 -1.68 -4.53 -6.58
C SER A 129 -3.13 -4.84 -6.90
N GLN A 130 -3.99 -3.83 -7.10
CA GLN A 130 -5.42 -4.07 -7.24
C GLN A 130 -6.08 -3.13 -8.24
N GLU A 131 -7.02 -3.68 -9.02
CA GLU A 131 -7.95 -2.96 -9.89
C GLU A 131 -9.35 -2.93 -9.29
N ALA A 132 -10.13 -1.95 -9.74
CA ALA A 132 -11.53 -1.83 -9.39
C ALA A 132 -12.36 -3.02 -9.91
N ALA A 133 -13.16 -3.58 -9.03
CA ALA A 133 -14.25 -4.49 -9.35
C ALA A 133 -15.54 -3.98 -8.70
N PRO A 134 -16.72 -4.35 -9.17
CA PRO A 134 -17.98 -3.85 -8.62
C PRO A 134 -18.09 -4.04 -7.10
N ASN A 135 -18.54 -3.01 -6.41
CA ASN A 135 -18.75 -2.99 -4.94
C ASN A 135 -17.50 -3.07 -4.06
N VAL A 136 -16.31 -2.76 -4.57
CA VAL A 136 -15.06 -2.70 -3.78
C VAL A 136 -14.95 -1.37 -3.03
N ALA A 137 -15.48 -0.30 -3.60
CA ALA A 137 -15.56 1.01 -2.97
C ALA A 137 -16.85 1.73 -3.34
N GLY A 138 -17.33 2.58 -2.44
CA GLY A 138 -18.58 3.28 -2.71
C GLY A 138 -18.87 4.40 -1.74
N VAL A 139 -19.84 5.23 -2.12
CA VAL A 139 -20.40 6.25 -1.24
C VAL A 139 -21.58 5.66 -0.51
N VAL A 140 -21.51 5.71 0.82
CA VAL A 140 -22.59 5.26 1.72
C VAL A 140 -23.19 6.43 2.49
N VAL A 141 -24.44 6.25 2.90
CA VAL A 141 -25.18 7.15 3.78
C VAL A 141 -25.67 6.42 5.02
N ALA A 142 -25.96 7.15 6.08
CA ALA A 142 -26.47 6.56 7.33
C ALA A 142 -27.80 5.85 7.10
N LYS A 143 -28.10 4.86 7.96
CA LYS A 143 -29.41 4.21 8.01
C LYS A 143 -30.53 5.24 8.16
N GLY A 144 -31.54 5.16 7.28
CA GLY A 144 -32.68 6.09 7.30
C GLY A 144 -32.39 7.47 6.68
N SER A 145 -31.18 7.70 6.10
CA SER A 145 -30.88 8.94 5.39
C SER A 145 -31.93 9.24 4.30
N PRO A 146 -32.33 10.51 4.10
CA PRO A 146 -33.17 10.92 2.99
C PRO A 146 -32.47 10.85 1.63
N ILE A 147 -31.12 10.81 1.62
CA ILE A 147 -30.30 10.71 0.42
C ILE A 147 -30.42 9.30 -0.15
N LYS A 148 -30.91 9.15 -1.39
CA LYS A 148 -31.16 7.85 -2.04
C LYS A 148 -30.42 7.66 -3.35
N ALA A 149 -30.01 8.76 -3.98
CA ALA A 149 -29.36 8.76 -5.29
C ALA A 149 -28.20 9.75 -5.32
N PRO A 150 -27.25 9.62 -6.27
CA PRO A 150 -26.13 10.55 -6.43
C PRO A 150 -26.57 12.03 -6.53
N ALA A 151 -27.70 12.31 -7.20
CA ALA A 151 -28.23 13.67 -7.34
C ALA A 151 -28.61 14.34 -6.00
N ASP A 152 -28.99 13.55 -4.98
CA ASP A 152 -29.36 14.05 -3.66
C ASP A 152 -28.15 14.56 -2.86
N LEU A 153 -26.92 14.31 -3.35
CA LEU A 153 -25.69 14.77 -2.72
C LEU A 153 -25.42 16.27 -2.95
N LYS A 154 -26.21 16.97 -3.77
CA LYS A 154 -26.05 18.40 -3.97
C LYS A 154 -26.12 19.17 -2.65
N GLY A 155 -25.09 19.99 -2.37
CA GLY A 155 -24.95 20.75 -1.13
C GLY A 155 -24.53 19.92 0.10
N LYS A 156 -24.24 18.62 -0.06
CA LYS A 156 -23.90 17.70 1.03
C LYS A 156 -22.42 17.61 1.30
N THR A 157 -22.08 17.17 2.52
CA THR A 157 -20.71 16.93 2.95
C THR A 157 -20.39 15.45 2.86
N ILE A 158 -19.33 15.11 2.11
CA ILE A 158 -18.86 13.73 1.88
C ILE A 158 -17.51 13.56 2.56
N ALA A 159 -17.40 12.58 3.45
CA ALA A 159 -16.10 12.18 4.00
C ALA A 159 -15.30 11.37 2.97
N VAL A 160 -14.01 11.68 2.83
CA VAL A 160 -13.01 10.90 2.08
C VAL A 160 -11.77 10.75 2.95
N ASN A 161 -10.94 9.72 2.74
CA ASN A 161 -9.73 9.55 3.55
C ASN A 161 -8.66 10.62 3.25
N VAL A 162 -8.54 11.02 1.99
CA VAL A 162 -7.59 12.05 1.53
C VAL A 162 -8.28 12.91 0.47
N LEU A 163 -8.13 14.24 0.58
CA LEU A 163 -8.64 15.18 -0.42
C LEU A 163 -7.86 15.08 -1.74
N LYS A 164 -8.56 15.28 -2.86
CA LYS A 164 -8.01 15.21 -4.23
C LYS A 164 -7.30 13.87 -4.52
N ALA A 165 -7.70 12.80 -3.82
CA ALA A 165 -7.20 11.44 -4.00
C ALA A 165 -8.27 10.54 -4.64
N LEU A 166 -8.05 9.23 -4.65
CA LEU A 166 -8.87 8.25 -5.36
C LEU A 166 -10.36 8.39 -5.05
N GLY A 167 -10.74 8.43 -3.78
CA GLY A 167 -12.14 8.49 -3.37
C GLY A 167 -12.89 9.71 -3.91
N GLN A 168 -12.29 10.88 -3.82
CA GLN A 168 -12.86 12.10 -4.36
C GLN A 168 -12.92 12.06 -5.90
N THR A 169 -11.88 11.54 -6.56
CA THR A 169 -11.81 11.42 -8.01
C THR A 169 -12.90 10.50 -8.56
N LEU A 170 -13.04 9.30 -8.00
CA LEU A 170 -14.05 8.34 -8.44
C LEU A 170 -15.47 8.85 -8.14
N THR A 171 -15.67 9.45 -6.95
CA THR A 171 -16.97 10.05 -6.59
C THR A 171 -17.35 11.17 -7.58
N ASN A 172 -16.42 12.06 -7.92
CA ASN A 172 -16.67 13.14 -8.88
C ASN A 172 -17.10 12.61 -10.25
N ALA A 173 -16.48 11.53 -10.74
CA ALA A 173 -16.87 10.93 -12.02
C ALA A 173 -18.33 10.45 -12.01
N HIS A 174 -18.77 9.86 -10.89
CA HIS A 174 -20.17 9.44 -10.74
C HIS A 174 -21.14 10.61 -10.51
N LEU A 175 -20.72 11.65 -9.79
CA LEU A 175 -21.51 12.86 -9.65
C LEU A 175 -21.73 13.55 -11.00
N GLN A 176 -20.68 13.64 -11.83
CA GLN A 176 -20.79 14.20 -13.18
C GLN A 176 -21.73 13.36 -14.07
N ALA A 177 -21.66 12.04 -13.99
CA ALA A 177 -22.59 11.16 -14.69
C ALA A 177 -24.04 11.33 -14.23
N ALA A 178 -24.25 11.83 -13.00
CA ALA A 178 -25.57 12.18 -12.45
C ALA A 178 -25.96 13.65 -12.65
N GLY A 179 -25.19 14.41 -13.44
CA GLY A 179 -25.48 15.82 -13.78
C GLY A 179 -25.04 16.84 -12.71
N LEU A 180 -24.27 16.42 -11.71
CA LEU A 180 -23.68 17.32 -10.71
C LEU A 180 -22.26 17.70 -11.11
N LYS A 181 -21.79 18.83 -10.58
CA LYS A 181 -20.39 19.24 -10.68
C LYS A 181 -19.63 18.89 -9.39
N PRO A 182 -18.30 18.73 -9.42
CA PRO A 182 -17.51 18.48 -8.22
C PRO A 182 -17.70 19.52 -7.10
N GLU A 183 -17.92 20.78 -7.46
CA GLU A 183 -18.19 21.90 -6.55
C GLU A 183 -19.59 21.92 -5.94
N ASP A 184 -20.52 21.10 -6.44
CA ASP A 184 -21.86 20.96 -5.86
C ASP A 184 -21.86 20.20 -4.52
N VAL A 185 -20.73 19.59 -4.14
CA VAL A 185 -20.57 18.88 -2.87
C VAL A 185 -19.36 19.40 -2.10
N LYS A 186 -19.35 19.20 -0.78
CA LYS A 186 -18.22 19.52 0.07
C LYS A 186 -17.50 18.23 0.50
N TYR A 187 -16.19 18.15 0.27
CA TYR A 187 -15.38 17.05 0.77
C TYR A 187 -14.64 17.42 2.05
N VAL A 188 -14.58 16.48 3.01
CA VAL A 188 -13.81 16.60 4.24
C VAL A 188 -12.93 15.37 4.46
N PRO A 189 -11.66 15.54 4.90
CA PRO A 189 -10.79 14.42 5.16
C PRO A 189 -11.14 13.78 6.51
N VAL A 190 -11.43 12.47 6.49
CA VAL A 190 -11.71 11.65 7.67
C VAL A 190 -11.08 10.27 7.44
N GLN A 191 -10.29 9.78 8.38
CA GLN A 191 -9.68 8.45 8.28
C GLN A 191 -10.75 7.35 8.17
N PHE A 192 -10.48 6.28 7.43
CA PHE A 192 -11.47 5.22 7.19
C PHE A 192 -12.10 4.68 8.49
N ALA A 193 -11.29 4.45 9.52
CA ALA A 193 -11.76 3.95 10.80
C ALA A 193 -12.77 4.88 11.51
N ASP A 194 -12.69 6.19 11.25
CA ASP A 194 -13.50 7.22 11.88
C ASP A 194 -14.74 7.61 11.06
N GLN A 195 -14.78 7.22 9.78
CA GLN A 195 -15.85 7.66 8.87
C GLN A 195 -17.24 7.16 9.30
N LEU A 196 -17.33 5.94 9.82
CA LEU A 196 -18.61 5.41 10.31
C LEU A 196 -19.15 6.18 11.51
N ALA A 197 -18.28 6.57 12.42
CA ALA A 197 -18.65 7.40 13.57
C ALA A 197 -19.05 8.82 13.13
N ALA A 198 -18.33 9.40 12.14
CA ALA A 198 -18.68 10.70 11.57
C ALA A 198 -20.04 10.67 10.85
N LEU A 199 -20.33 9.59 10.13
CA LEU A 199 -21.58 9.39 9.42
C LEU A 199 -22.76 9.21 10.39
N SER A 200 -22.60 8.33 11.41
CA SER A 200 -23.68 8.05 12.39
C SER A 200 -23.97 9.22 13.32
N SER A 201 -22.98 10.08 13.60
CA SER A 201 -23.16 11.30 14.38
C SER A 201 -23.68 12.50 13.55
N GLY A 202 -23.87 12.34 12.25
CA GLY A 202 -24.33 13.43 11.37
C GLY A 202 -23.28 14.53 11.12
N LYS A 203 -22.00 14.29 11.45
CA LYS A 203 -20.91 15.22 11.10
C LYS A 203 -20.67 15.32 9.61
N VAL A 204 -21.01 14.25 8.88
CA VAL A 204 -21.01 14.18 7.41
C VAL A 204 -22.31 13.54 6.93
N ASP A 205 -22.77 13.93 5.75
CA ASP A 205 -23.99 13.40 5.15
C ASP A 205 -23.75 12.06 4.45
N ALA A 206 -22.56 11.85 3.92
CA ALA A 206 -22.12 10.65 3.22
C ALA A 206 -20.65 10.38 3.47
N ALA A 207 -20.21 9.15 3.21
CA ALA A 207 -18.82 8.72 3.36
C ALA A 207 -18.41 7.85 2.18
N TRP A 208 -17.23 8.09 1.61
CA TRP A 208 -16.62 7.20 0.65
C TRP A 208 -15.77 6.17 1.37
N LEU A 209 -16.15 4.92 1.25
CA LEU A 209 -15.51 3.80 1.90
C LEU A 209 -15.01 2.78 0.89
N VAL A 210 -13.90 2.13 1.24
CA VAL A 210 -13.34 0.95 0.57
C VAL A 210 -13.52 -0.26 1.46
N GLU A 211 -13.34 -1.46 0.92
CA GLU A 211 -13.28 -2.66 1.74
C GLU A 211 -12.04 -2.65 2.66
N PRO A 212 -12.13 -3.19 3.86
CA PRO A 212 -13.27 -3.90 4.46
C PRO A 212 -14.29 -2.96 5.16
N PHE A 213 -14.05 -1.65 5.17
CA PHE A 213 -14.88 -0.65 5.86
C PHE A 213 -16.28 -0.53 5.22
N LEU A 214 -16.37 -0.72 3.88
CA LEU A 214 -17.64 -0.70 3.18
C LEU A 214 -18.56 -1.83 3.64
N THR A 215 -18.05 -3.05 3.74
CA THR A 215 -18.81 -4.19 4.28
C THR A 215 -19.20 -3.96 5.75
N ALA A 216 -18.31 -3.43 6.58
CA ALA A 216 -18.62 -3.09 7.96
C ALA A 216 -19.73 -2.04 8.07
N ALA A 217 -19.70 -1.00 7.23
CA ALA A 217 -20.73 0.02 7.16
C ALA A 217 -22.09 -0.57 6.79
N LYS A 218 -22.15 -1.41 5.76
CA LYS A 218 -23.38 -2.08 5.29
C LYS A 218 -23.94 -3.01 6.36
N LYS A 219 -23.11 -3.78 7.05
CA LYS A 219 -23.52 -4.59 8.21
C LYS A 219 -24.09 -3.72 9.35
N GLY A 220 -23.56 -2.50 9.55
CA GLY A 220 -24.07 -1.51 10.49
C GLY A 220 -25.35 -0.79 10.03
N GLY A 221 -25.88 -1.13 8.85
CA GLY A 221 -27.14 -0.60 8.31
C GLY A 221 -26.96 0.64 7.41
N ALA A 222 -25.74 1.06 7.09
CA ALA A 222 -25.50 2.10 6.08
C ALA A 222 -25.95 1.61 4.68
N THR A 223 -26.41 2.54 3.87
CA THR A 223 -26.87 2.27 2.50
C THR A 223 -25.84 2.80 1.50
N GLN A 224 -25.36 1.94 0.62
CA GLN A 224 -24.53 2.36 -0.52
C GLN A 224 -25.42 2.98 -1.60
N ILE A 225 -25.10 4.22 -1.99
CA ILE A 225 -25.83 4.97 -3.01
C ILE A 225 -25.04 5.16 -4.30
N ILE A 226 -23.71 4.97 -4.24
CA ILE A 226 -22.83 4.95 -5.41
C ILE A 226 -21.87 3.78 -5.26
N ASP A 227 -21.80 2.91 -6.24
CA ASP A 227 -20.67 2.00 -6.45
C ASP A 227 -19.63 2.75 -7.30
N THR A 228 -18.56 3.22 -6.64
CA THR A 228 -17.54 4.03 -7.31
C THR A 228 -16.48 3.18 -8.03
N THR A 229 -16.69 1.88 -8.11
CA THR A 229 -15.78 0.92 -8.77
C THR A 229 -16.45 0.20 -9.94
N SER A 230 -17.59 0.73 -10.40
CA SER A 230 -18.34 0.24 -11.56
C SER A 230 -18.68 1.37 -12.53
N GLY A 231 -19.37 1.07 -13.61
CA GLY A 231 -19.86 2.06 -14.56
C GLY A 231 -18.75 2.93 -15.18
N VAL A 232 -18.80 4.23 -14.99
CA VAL A 232 -17.84 5.19 -15.59
C VAL A 232 -16.41 5.02 -15.09
N THR A 233 -16.22 4.31 -13.98
CA THR A 233 -14.93 4.05 -13.33
C THR A 233 -14.60 2.56 -13.27
N ALA A 234 -15.29 1.71 -14.03
CA ALA A 234 -14.99 0.29 -14.09
C ALA A 234 -13.56 0.04 -14.56
N GLY A 235 -12.87 -0.93 -13.92
CA GLY A 235 -11.52 -1.37 -14.30
C GLY A 235 -10.41 -0.34 -14.03
N VAL A 236 -10.69 0.77 -13.32
CA VAL A 236 -9.61 1.70 -12.97
C VAL A 236 -8.63 1.06 -12.00
N PRO A 237 -7.31 1.31 -12.16
CA PRO A 237 -6.32 0.84 -11.20
C PRO A 237 -6.51 1.58 -9.86
N ILE A 238 -6.50 0.82 -8.76
CA ILE A 238 -6.69 1.36 -7.42
C ILE A 238 -5.33 1.63 -6.79
N ASP A 239 -4.59 0.57 -6.48
CA ASP A 239 -3.36 0.62 -5.70
C ASP A 239 -2.21 -0.12 -6.37
N GLY A 240 -1.01 0.30 -6.01
CA GLY A 240 0.24 -0.35 -6.36
C GLY A 240 1.33 -0.03 -5.33
N TRP A 241 2.45 -0.68 -5.48
CA TRP A 241 3.61 -0.50 -4.61
C TRP A 241 4.51 0.59 -5.17
N GLY A 242 4.65 1.67 -4.43
CA GLY A 242 5.45 2.83 -4.77
C GLY A 242 6.81 2.79 -4.10
N VAL A 243 7.82 3.30 -4.82
CA VAL A 243 9.20 3.49 -4.34
C VAL A 243 9.75 4.80 -4.87
N ALA A 244 10.77 5.35 -4.22
CA ALA A 244 11.50 6.49 -4.79
C ALA A 244 12.36 6.04 -6.00
N GLU A 245 12.41 6.86 -7.05
CA GLU A 245 13.24 6.59 -8.24
C GLU A 245 14.71 6.42 -7.87
N ASP A 246 15.23 7.25 -6.96
CA ASP A 246 16.60 7.16 -6.46
C ASP A 246 16.87 5.87 -5.67
N TRP A 247 15.86 5.35 -4.97
CA TRP A 247 15.96 4.08 -4.25
C TRP A 247 16.13 2.91 -5.23
N LEU A 248 15.34 2.90 -6.32
CA LEU A 248 15.47 1.90 -7.40
C LEU A 248 16.86 1.92 -8.01
N ALA A 249 17.38 3.11 -8.32
CA ALA A 249 18.70 3.27 -8.90
C ALA A 249 19.84 2.76 -7.99
N LYS A 250 19.66 2.91 -6.67
CA LYS A 250 20.64 2.49 -5.66
C LYS A 250 20.52 1.02 -5.25
N ASN A 251 19.35 0.40 -5.44
CA ASN A 251 19.04 -0.94 -4.93
C ASN A 251 18.42 -1.86 -6.01
N PRO A 252 18.98 -1.96 -7.22
CA PRO A 252 18.35 -2.68 -8.33
C PRO A 252 18.14 -4.18 -8.04
N LYS A 253 19.11 -4.85 -7.40
CA LYS A 253 18.99 -6.28 -7.06
C LYS A 253 17.98 -6.51 -5.94
N THR A 254 17.98 -5.63 -4.94
CA THR A 254 17.01 -5.66 -3.85
C THR A 254 15.60 -5.41 -4.37
N ALA A 255 15.41 -4.45 -5.27
CA ALA A 255 14.12 -4.18 -5.92
C ALA A 255 13.63 -5.40 -6.72
N ALA A 256 14.50 -6.04 -7.51
CA ALA A 256 14.16 -7.25 -8.26
C ALA A 256 13.78 -8.42 -7.32
N ALA A 257 14.51 -8.65 -6.22
CA ALA A 257 14.21 -9.68 -5.24
C ALA A 257 12.85 -9.41 -4.55
N PHE A 258 12.61 -8.16 -4.15
CA PHE A 258 11.35 -7.76 -3.52
C PHE A 258 10.17 -7.90 -4.50
N HIS A 259 10.36 -7.52 -5.78
CA HIS A 259 9.35 -7.70 -6.82
C HIS A 259 9.02 -9.18 -7.04
N ARG A 260 10.01 -10.09 -7.16
CA ARG A 260 9.75 -11.52 -7.34
C ARG A 260 8.95 -12.12 -6.18
N ALA A 261 9.28 -11.76 -4.93
CA ALA A 261 8.53 -12.22 -3.77
C ALA A 261 7.07 -11.73 -3.78
N LEU A 262 6.86 -10.45 -4.09
CA LEU A 262 5.51 -9.89 -4.21
C LEU A 262 4.75 -10.47 -5.40
N ALA A 263 5.40 -10.71 -6.53
CA ALA A 263 4.75 -11.28 -7.72
C ALA A 263 4.20 -12.69 -7.46
N LYS A 264 4.97 -13.55 -6.76
CA LYS A 264 4.47 -14.87 -6.31
C LYS A 264 3.22 -14.73 -5.43
N ALA A 265 3.24 -13.80 -4.50
CA ALA A 265 2.10 -13.57 -3.60
C ALA A 265 0.90 -12.93 -4.32
N GLN A 266 1.15 -12.07 -5.31
CA GLN A 266 0.12 -11.46 -6.15
C GLN A 266 -0.65 -12.53 -6.95
N GLN A 267 0.04 -13.54 -7.51
CA GLN A 267 -0.59 -14.67 -8.20
C GLN A 267 -1.51 -15.45 -7.26
N ILE A 268 -1.06 -15.67 -6.00
CA ILE A 268 -1.88 -16.33 -4.99
C ILE A 268 -3.10 -15.47 -4.66
N ALA A 269 -2.92 -14.16 -4.43
CA ALA A 269 -4.03 -13.25 -4.16
C ALA A 269 -5.05 -13.22 -5.30
N GLY A 270 -4.62 -13.34 -6.55
CA GLY A 270 -5.49 -13.37 -7.73
C GLY A 270 -6.29 -14.68 -7.91
N SER A 271 -5.89 -15.77 -7.26
CA SER A 271 -6.49 -17.09 -7.46
C SER A 271 -7.01 -17.77 -6.19
N ASP A 272 -6.56 -17.35 -5.01
CA ASP A 272 -6.89 -17.97 -3.73
C ASP A 272 -7.46 -16.92 -2.75
N ARG A 273 -8.77 -16.78 -2.75
CA ARG A 273 -9.51 -15.93 -1.82
C ARG A 273 -9.17 -16.24 -0.36
N LYS A 274 -9.01 -17.52 -0.02
CA LYS A 274 -8.74 -17.95 1.35
C LYS A 274 -7.41 -17.37 1.87
N ALA A 275 -6.39 -17.30 1.00
CA ALA A 275 -5.11 -16.69 1.38
C ALA A 275 -5.26 -15.21 1.78
N ILE A 276 -6.17 -14.46 1.13
CA ILE A 276 -6.48 -13.08 1.49
C ILE A 276 -7.24 -13.03 2.81
N ASP A 277 -8.29 -13.85 2.98
CA ASP A 277 -9.12 -13.90 4.18
C ASP A 277 -8.31 -14.23 5.44
N GLU A 278 -7.25 -15.04 5.29
CA GLU A 278 -6.34 -15.40 6.38
C GLU A 278 -5.42 -14.26 6.82
N VAL A 279 -5.02 -13.37 5.93
CA VAL A 279 -4.05 -12.31 6.26
C VAL A 279 -4.71 -10.97 6.56
N VAL A 280 -5.85 -10.62 5.97
CA VAL A 280 -6.51 -9.33 6.17
C VAL A 280 -6.76 -9.01 7.65
N PRO A 281 -7.25 -9.94 8.51
CA PRO A 281 -7.45 -9.65 9.92
C PRO A 281 -6.16 -9.38 10.70
N THR A 282 -4.99 -9.75 10.17
CA THR A 282 -3.71 -9.59 10.88
C THR A 282 -3.17 -8.17 10.84
N TYR A 283 -3.59 -7.34 9.85
CA TYR A 283 -3.14 -5.95 9.69
C TYR A 283 -4.28 -4.93 9.63
N THR A 284 -5.52 -5.40 9.58
CA THR A 284 -6.71 -4.56 9.75
C THR A 284 -7.34 -4.89 11.11
N GLN A 285 -8.11 -3.99 11.67
CA GLN A 285 -8.85 -4.27 12.92
C GLN A 285 -10.23 -4.91 12.64
N ILE A 286 -10.38 -5.52 11.46
CA ILE A 286 -11.65 -6.10 11.02
C ILE A 286 -11.73 -7.58 11.44
N PRO A 287 -12.84 -8.03 12.05
CA PRO A 287 -13.03 -9.43 12.38
C PRO A 287 -12.99 -10.35 11.17
N ALA A 288 -12.56 -11.60 11.36
CA ALA A 288 -12.39 -12.57 10.28
C ALA A 288 -13.66 -12.83 9.46
N ASP A 289 -14.85 -12.84 10.11
CA ASP A 289 -16.14 -12.99 9.45
C ASP A 289 -16.49 -11.80 8.54
N ALA A 290 -16.09 -10.60 8.94
CA ALA A 290 -16.25 -9.40 8.12
C ALA A 290 -15.25 -9.40 6.94
N ALA A 291 -14.02 -9.85 7.17
CA ALA A 291 -13.02 -10.01 6.10
C ALA A 291 -13.48 -11.03 5.05
N ALA A 292 -14.00 -12.19 5.47
CA ALA A 292 -14.55 -13.21 4.57
C ALA A 292 -15.77 -12.74 3.76
N ALA A 293 -16.53 -11.76 4.28
CA ALA A 293 -17.71 -11.22 3.61
C ALA A 293 -17.41 -10.03 2.67
N MET A 294 -16.20 -9.48 2.71
CA MET A 294 -15.85 -8.32 1.87
C MET A 294 -15.79 -8.67 0.38
N THR A 295 -16.05 -7.68 -0.47
CA THR A 295 -15.83 -7.79 -1.91
C THR A 295 -14.37 -7.49 -2.22
N LEU A 296 -13.74 -8.30 -3.06
CA LEU A 296 -12.35 -8.07 -3.49
C LEU A 296 -12.31 -7.43 -4.87
N GLY A 297 -11.37 -6.52 -5.06
CA GLY A 297 -10.94 -6.08 -6.39
C GLY A 297 -10.16 -7.18 -7.11
N THR A 298 -9.77 -6.92 -8.33
CA THR A 298 -8.97 -7.85 -9.14
C THR A 298 -7.49 -7.67 -8.79
N PHE A 299 -6.83 -8.76 -8.45
CA PHE A 299 -5.38 -8.80 -8.21
C PHE A 299 -4.67 -9.27 -9.48
N SER A 300 -4.54 -8.38 -10.45
CA SER A 300 -3.80 -8.65 -11.69
C SER A 300 -2.29 -8.39 -11.51
N MET A 301 -1.49 -8.98 -12.41
CA MET A 301 -0.03 -8.81 -12.36
C MET A 301 0.41 -7.43 -12.85
N GLN A 302 -0.39 -6.81 -13.71
CA GLN A 302 -0.11 -5.51 -14.33
C GLN A 302 -1.40 -4.72 -14.45
N ALA A 303 -1.31 -3.40 -14.31
CA ALA A 303 -2.41 -2.51 -14.62
C ALA A 303 -2.50 -2.30 -16.14
N ASP A 304 -3.73 -2.19 -16.65
CA ASP A 304 -3.96 -1.76 -18.01
C ASP A 304 -3.54 -0.29 -18.20
N GLN A 305 -2.56 -0.04 -19.07
CA GLN A 305 -2.01 1.29 -19.29
C GLN A 305 -3.06 2.30 -19.79
N ALA A 306 -4.03 1.86 -20.60
CA ALA A 306 -5.10 2.74 -21.07
C ALA A 306 -6.00 3.20 -19.91
N SER A 307 -6.30 2.30 -18.97
CA SER A 307 -7.04 2.62 -17.74
C SER A 307 -6.26 3.56 -16.80
N VAL A 308 -4.94 3.39 -16.70
CA VAL A 308 -4.06 4.32 -15.95
C VAL A 308 -4.07 5.69 -16.60
N GLN A 309 -3.95 5.76 -17.94
CA GLN A 309 -4.00 7.04 -18.67
C GLN A 309 -5.34 7.74 -18.52
N LYS A 310 -6.44 6.99 -18.63
CA LYS A 310 -7.80 7.54 -18.40
C LYS A 310 -7.93 8.15 -16.98
N LEU A 311 -7.36 7.48 -15.97
CA LEU A 311 -7.37 8.01 -14.60
C LEU A 311 -6.53 9.29 -14.49
N ALA A 312 -5.36 9.35 -15.13
CA ALA A 312 -4.52 10.55 -15.18
C ALA A 312 -5.22 11.72 -15.87
N ASP A 313 -5.93 11.45 -16.98
CA ASP A 313 -6.68 12.47 -17.73
C ASP A 313 -7.87 13.02 -16.90
N LEU A 314 -8.56 12.18 -16.13
CA LEU A 314 -9.60 12.61 -15.19
C LEU A 314 -9.02 13.56 -14.12
N LEU A 315 -7.88 13.21 -13.52
CA LEU A 315 -7.22 14.03 -12.51
C LEU A 315 -6.79 15.40 -13.05
N HIS A 316 -6.23 15.42 -14.26
CA HIS A 316 -5.87 16.67 -14.93
C HIS A 316 -7.13 17.50 -15.24
N GLY A 317 -8.21 16.85 -15.72
CA GLY A 317 -9.49 17.49 -16.00
C GLY A 317 -10.16 18.12 -14.76
N TYR A 318 -9.95 17.53 -13.57
CA TYR A 318 -10.41 18.11 -12.29
C TYR A 318 -9.46 19.17 -11.72
N GLY A 319 -8.34 19.45 -12.38
CA GLY A 319 -7.32 20.37 -11.87
C GLY A 319 -6.60 19.83 -10.61
N TYR A 320 -6.57 18.51 -10.44
CA TYR A 320 -5.83 17.85 -9.36
C TYR A 320 -4.36 17.63 -9.71
N LEU A 321 -4.06 17.58 -11.02
CA LEU A 321 -2.71 17.61 -11.56
C LEU A 321 -2.51 18.92 -12.33
N LYS A 322 -1.35 19.53 -12.18
CA LYS A 322 -0.93 20.74 -12.90
C LYS A 322 -0.57 20.43 -14.35
N SER A 323 0.01 19.24 -14.55
CA SER A 323 0.52 18.77 -15.84
C SER A 323 -0.16 17.47 -16.27
N LYS A 324 -0.21 17.25 -17.58
CA LYS A 324 -0.59 15.92 -18.11
C LYS A 324 0.47 14.91 -17.73
N VAL A 325 0.04 13.74 -17.31
CA VAL A 325 0.91 12.61 -16.95
C VAL A 325 0.86 11.57 -18.06
N ASP A 326 2.01 11.09 -18.49
CA ASP A 326 2.14 9.92 -19.34
C ASP A 326 2.16 8.68 -18.44
N ALA A 327 1.15 7.84 -18.55
CA ALA A 327 0.98 6.64 -17.73
C ALA A 327 2.18 5.68 -17.81
N ALA A 328 2.84 5.58 -18.97
CA ALA A 328 4.00 4.70 -19.15
C ALA A 328 5.18 5.09 -18.26
N GLN A 329 5.31 6.38 -17.94
CA GLN A 329 6.42 6.88 -17.12
C GLN A 329 6.23 6.62 -15.62
N LEU A 330 5.05 6.18 -15.19
CA LEU A 330 4.79 5.88 -13.78
C LEU A 330 5.45 4.57 -13.33
N PHE A 331 5.69 3.65 -14.25
CA PHE A 331 6.18 2.32 -13.94
C PHE A 331 7.71 2.26 -13.89
N ALA A 332 8.21 1.50 -12.92
CA ALA A 332 9.63 1.18 -12.85
C ALA A 332 9.96 0.06 -13.84
N PRO A 333 11.07 0.15 -14.59
CA PRO A 333 11.61 -1.00 -15.29
C PRO A 333 12.21 -1.96 -14.25
N VAL A 334 11.41 -2.91 -13.76
CA VAL A 334 11.91 -3.99 -12.90
C VAL A 334 12.14 -5.19 -13.79
N SER A 335 13.41 -5.54 -14.04
CA SER A 335 13.79 -6.79 -14.68
C SER A 335 13.54 -7.92 -13.68
N GLY A 336 12.62 -8.82 -14.02
CA GLY A 336 12.30 -10.01 -13.22
C GLY A 336 13.40 -11.07 -13.27
#